data_ebcf6e3f5f6061d49c511c0e2002ba01
#
_entry.id   ebcf6e3f5f6061d49c511c0e2002ba01
#
_cell.length_a   1.000
_cell.length_b   1.000
_cell.length_c   1.000
_cell.angle_alpha   90.00
_cell.angle_beta   90.00
_cell.angle_gamma   90.00
#
_symmetry.space_group_name_H-M   'P 1'
#
loop_
_entity.id
_entity.type
_entity.pdbx_description
1 polymer ?
#
loop_
_entity_poly.entity_id
_entity_poly.type
_entity_poly.pdbx_seq_one_letter_code
_entity_poly.pdbx_strand_id
1 'polypeptide(L)'
;MKQDVVKKRIDFSKGLVPTIVLDRATGKVLMLAFSSPESLKLTFERKLAHFFSRERQKIWLKGEQSGNIMKVSHIFSDCDSDALIFIVEPQGPACHTGERSCFFDEVQNFDEENIEVRKLKDSPYYGVLSELEHMLNERKGKVLQGDIPERSYSAQLFVEGLTKITEKIREETEELIKASLDRNLGNVGEKNSVIWECADVIFHILVLLVELGVSFEDVLQELLSRRREKTK
;
A
#
# COMPACT_ATOMS: atom_id res chain seq x y z
N MET A 1 11.85 -23.71 -9.73
CA MET A 1 12.17 -23.13 -11.05
C MET A 1 13.40 -22.24 -10.90
N LYS A 2 14.51 -22.52 -11.62
CA LYS A 2 15.63 -21.57 -11.68
C LYS A 2 15.13 -20.33 -12.44
N GLN A 3 15.19 -19.18 -11.80
CA GLN A 3 14.91 -17.91 -12.47
C GLN A 3 16.08 -17.63 -13.44
N ASP A 4 15.78 -17.45 -14.72
CA ASP A 4 16.80 -17.06 -15.71
C ASP A 4 17.26 -15.64 -15.42
N VAL A 5 18.51 -15.50 -15.01
CA VAL A 5 19.13 -14.20 -14.74
C VAL A 5 19.63 -13.62 -16.07
N VAL A 6 18.94 -12.58 -16.56
CA VAL A 6 19.35 -11.84 -17.76
C VAL A 6 20.14 -10.59 -17.34
N LYS A 7 21.31 -10.35 -17.93
CA LYS A 7 22.09 -9.12 -17.71
C LYS A 7 21.48 -7.98 -18.54
N LYS A 8 20.90 -6.98 -17.87
CA LYS A 8 20.48 -5.71 -18.45
C LYS A 8 21.33 -4.57 -17.87
N ARG A 9 21.41 -3.46 -18.60
CA ARG A 9 22.03 -2.21 -18.11
C ARG A 9 20.92 -1.18 -17.94
N ILE A 10 20.98 -0.41 -16.85
CA ILE A 10 20.16 0.79 -16.73
C ILE A 10 20.68 1.84 -17.70
N ASP A 11 19.77 2.45 -18.45
CA ASP A 11 20.11 3.44 -19.46
C ASP A 11 20.26 4.84 -18.85
N PHE A 12 21.49 5.22 -18.61
CA PHE A 12 21.85 6.58 -18.16
C PHE A 12 22.28 7.49 -19.32
N SER A 13 22.07 7.09 -20.58
CA SER A 13 22.52 7.89 -21.75
C SER A 13 21.87 9.26 -21.83
N LYS A 14 20.64 9.38 -21.31
CA LYS A 14 19.90 10.64 -21.19
C LYS A 14 20.17 11.38 -19.86
N GLY A 15 21.10 10.92 -19.05
CA GLY A 15 21.46 11.50 -17.76
C GLY A 15 20.86 10.75 -16.57
N LEU A 16 20.09 11.45 -15.73
CA LEU A 16 19.48 10.86 -14.54
C LEU A 16 18.24 10.03 -14.89
N VAL A 17 18.07 8.91 -14.21
CA VAL A 17 16.92 8.02 -14.38
C VAL A 17 15.83 8.36 -13.37
N PRO A 18 14.57 8.62 -13.80
CA PRO A 18 13.45 8.82 -12.90
C PRO A 18 13.21 7.56 -12.07
N THR A 19 12.95 7.75 -10.79
CA THR A 19 12.77 6.67 -9.82
C THR A 19 11.52 6.90 -9.02
N ILE A 20 10.51 6.06 -9.24
CA ILE A 20 9.27 6.03 -8.46
C ILE A 20 9.54 5.25 -7.18
N VAL A 21 9.03 5.74 -6.05
CA VAL A 21 9.16 5.09 -4.75
C VAL A 21 7.80 4.62 -4.28
N LEU A 22 7.69 3.31 -4.02
CA LEU A 22 6.47 2.64 -3.56
C LEU A 22 6.66 2.12 -2.15
N ASP A 23 5.65 2.31 -1.33
CA ASP A 23 5.56 1.68 -0.02
C ASP A 23 5.30 0.17 -0.18
N ARG A 24 6.15 -0.65 0.42
CA ARG A 24 6.02 -2.11 0.36
C ARG A 24 4.72 -2.62 0.97
N ALA A 25 4.30 -2.03 2.09
CA ALA A 25 3.13 -2.49 2.83
C ALA A 25 1.82 -2.18 2.11
N THR A 26 1.75 -1.02 1.41
CA THR A 26 0.49 -0.49 0.88
C THR A 26 0.44 -0.42 -0.64
N GLY A 27 1.59 -0.57 -1.34
CA GLY A 27 1.70 -0.33 -2.78
C GLY A 27 1.53 1.15 -3.18
N LYS A 28 1.42 2.06 -2.20
CA LYS A 28 1.22 3.49 -2.45
C LYS A 28 2.46 4.14 -3.03
N VAL A 29 2.30 4.97 -4.05
CA VAL A 29 3.36 5.83 -4.54
C VAL A 29 3.68 6.88 -3.47
N LEU A 30 4.90 6.89 -2.97
CA LEU A 30 5.34 7.82 -1.93
C LEU A 30 5.94 9.09 -2.50
N MET A 31 6.80 8.98 -3.49
CA MET A 31 7.48 10.09 -4.12
C MET A 31 8.09 9.68 -5.46
N LEU A 32 8.53 10.66 -6.24
CA LEU A 32 9.42 10.51 -7.38
C LEU A 32 10.71 11.28 -7.11
N ALA A 33 11.83 10.66 -7.45
CA ALA A 33 13.16 11.26 -7.40
C ALA A 33 13.98 10.84 -8.62
N PHE A 34 15.28 11.18 -8.64
CA PHE A 34 16.16 10.86 -9.75
C PHE A 34 17.39 10.10 -9.25
N SER A 35 17.76 9.04 -9.97
CA SER A 35 18.94 8.24 -9.67
C SER A 35 20.07 8.55 -10.67
N SER A 36 21.30 8.69 -10.15
CA SER A 36 22.54 8.59 -10.93
C SER A 36 23.13 7.19 -10.77
N PRO A 37 24.12 6.78 -11.61
CA PRO A 37 24.83 5.51 -11.40
C PRO A 37 25.37 5.36 -9.98
N GLU A 38 25.94 6.42 -9.42
CA GLU A 38 26.54 6.43 -8.09
C GLU A 38 25.49 6.34 -6.98
N SER A 39 24.37 7.07 -7.09
CA SER A 39 23.28 7.00 -6.10
C SER A 39 22.63 5.62 -6.11
N LEU A 40 22.45 5.01 -7.27
CA LEU A 40 21.94 3.65 -7.42
C LEU A 40 22.88 2.63 -6.78
N LYS A 41 24.19 2.75 -7.02
CA LYS A 41 25.21 1.91 -6.39
C LYS A 41 25.17 2.00 -4.87
N LEU A 42 25.10 3.21 -4.31
CA LEU A 42 24.96 3.43 -2.86
C LEU A 42 23.67 2.81 -2.30
N THR A 43 22.58 2.89 -3.06
CA THR A 43 21.30 2.26 -2.68
C THR A 43 21.44 0.74 -2.60
N PHE A 44 22.08 0.09 -3.57
CA PHE A 44 22.34 -1.34 -3.55
C PHE A 44 23.24 -1.78 -2.38
N GLU A 45 24.31 -1.03 -2.10
CA GLU A 45 25.29 -1.35 -1.05
C GLU A 45 24.68 -1.16 0.35
N ARG A 46 23.95 -0.08 0.58
CA ARG A 46 23.44 0.31 1.90
C ARG A 46 22.02 -0.14 2.19
N LYS A 47 21.30 -0.58 1.18
CA LYS A 47 19.86 -0.89 1.26
C LYS A 47 18.99 0.28 1.76
N LEU A 48 19.46 1.50 1.54
CA LEU A 48 18.78 2.75 1.88
C LEU A 48 18.61 3.60 0.61
N ALA A 49 17.48 4.29 0.48
CA ALA A 49 17.15 5.04 -0.72
C ALA A 49 18.04 6.29 -0.88
N HIS A 50 19.01 6.24 -1.79
CA HIS A 50 19.85 7.36 -2.19
C HIS A 50 19.43 7.84 -3.57
N PHE A 51 19.40 9.16 -3.73
CA PHE A 51 18.99 9.83 -4.96
C PHE A 51 19.97 10.93 -5.33
N PHE A 52 19.86 11.45 -6.55
CA PHE A 52 20.59 12.62 -7.00
C PHE A 52 19.66 13.85 -7.01
N SER A 53 20.05 14.90 -6.33
CA SER A 53 19.32 16.16 -6.33
C SER A 53 19.73 17.01 -7.55
N ARG A 54 18.79 17.27 -8.47
CA ARG A 54 19.02 18.12 -9.64
C ARG A 54 19.30 19.58 -9.26
N GLU A 55 18.67 20.05 -8.18
CA GLU A 55 18.86 21.42 -7.68
C GLU A 55 20.22 21.57 -6.99
N ARG A 56 20.54 20.65 -6.05
CA ARG A 56 21.78 20.71 -5.24
C ARG A 56 22.99 20.08 -5.94
N GLN A 57 22.79 19.43 -7.10
CA GLN A 57 23.81 18.72 -7.88
C GLN A 57 24.66 17.75 -7.03
N LYS A 58 24.01 17.03 -6.12
CA LYS A 58 24.66 16.07 -5.24
C LYS A 58 23.77 14.87 -4.87
N ILE A 59 24.40 13.80 -4.47
CA ILE A 59 23.71 12.64 -3.92
C ILE A 59 23.22 12.97 -2.49
N TRP A 60 22.06 12.46 -2.14
CA TRP A 60 21.47 12.58 -0.81
C TRP A 60 20.79 11.29 -0.40
N LEU A 61 20.80 11.01 0.90
CA LEU A 61 20.04 9.93 1.51
C LEU A 61 18.64 10.44 1.87
N LYS A 62 17.61 9.73 1.43
CA LYS A 62 16.24 10.08 1.84
C LYS A 62 16.11 9.94 3.34
N GLY A 63 15.71 11.04 3.98
CA GLY A 63 15.57 11.11 5.44
C GLY A 63 16.85 11.49 6.19
N GLU A 64 17.94 11.87 5.54
CA GLU A 64 19.21 12.23 6.19
C GLU A 64 19.09 13.35 7.24
N GLN A 65 18.12 14.25 7.09
CA GLN A 65 17.87 15.35 8.03
C GLN A 65 16.66 15.08 8.93
N SER A 66 15.61 14.47 8.41
CA SER A 66 14.33 14.26 9.11
C SER A 66 14.27 12.97 9.94
N GLY A 67 15.20 12.03 9.73
CA GLY A 67 15.12 10.68 10.26
C GLY A 67 14.16 9.74 9.51
N ASN A 68 13.34 10.26 8.59
CA ASN A 68 12.38 9.48 7.82
C ASN A 68 13.07 8.70 6.69
N ILE A 69 13.90 7.75 7.08
CA ILE A 69 14.70 6.90 6.18
C ILE A 69 13.80 5.89 5.49
N MET A 70 14.17 5.50 4.26
CA MET A 70 13.48 4.47 3.49
C MET A 70 14.41 3.30 3.23
N LYS A 71 14.12 2.13 3.82
CA LYS A 71 14.82 0.88 3.54
C LYS A 71 14.33 0.31 2.22
N VAL A 72 15.25 0.02 1.30
CA VAL A 72 14.92 -0.53 -0.02
C VAL A 72 14.93 -2.05 0.03
N SER A 73 13.78 -2.67 -0.26
CA SER A 73 13.63 -4.12 -0.33
C SER A 73 13.85 -4.65 -1.75
N HIS A 74 13.29 -3.96 -2.76
CA HIS A 74 13.41 -4.35 -4.16
C HIS A 74 13.62 -3.14 -5.06
N ILE A 75 14.27 -3.36 -6.20
CA ILE A 75 14.44 -2.38 -7.26
C ILE A 75 14.05 -3.05 -8.57
N PHE A 76 13.14 -2.42 -9.31
CA PHE A 76 12.73 -2.85 -10.64
C PHE A 76 13.15 -1.81 -11.67
N SER A 77 13.52 -2.26 -12.88
CA SER A 77 13.62 -1.43 -14.06
C SER A 77 12.43 -1.71 -14.99
N ASP A 78 12.08 -0.75 -15.79
CA ASP A 78 11.11 -0.93 -16.86
C ASP A 78 11.66 -1.72 -18.05
N CYS A 79 10.90 -1.80 -19.14
CA CYS A 79 11.23 -2.65 -20.28
C CYS A 79 12.48 -2.19 -21.06
N ASP A 80 12.72 -0.89 -21.18
CA ASP A 80 13.84 -0.25 -21.88
C ASP A 80 14.92 0.30 -20.92
N SER A 81 14.71 0.10 -19.61
CA SER A 81 15.68 0.37 -18.54
C SER A 81 16.02 1.84 -18.34
N ASP A 82 15.10 2.77 -18.67
CA ASP A 82 15.26 4.20 -18.48
C ASP A 82 14.40 4.77 -17.32
N ALA A 83 13.66 3.90 -16.59
CA ALA A 83 12.96 4.23 -15.36
C ALA A 83 13.14 3.15 -14.28
N LEU A 84 13.03 3.54 -13.01
CA LEU A 84 13.18 2.65 -11.87
C LEU A 84 11.97 2.73 -10.93
N ILE A 85 11.67 1.60 -10.27
CA ILE A 85 10.80 1.53 -9.10
C ILE A 85 11.61 1.03 -7.91
N PHE A 86 11.60 1.77 -6.80
CA PHE A 86 12.10 1.31 -5.52
C PHE A 86 10.91 0.89 -4.64
N ILE A 87 10.88 -0.36 -4.21
CA ILE A 87 9.96 -0.82 -3.16
C ILE A 87 10.65 -0.60 -1.82
N VAL A 88 10.03 0.19 -0.95
CA VAL A 88 10.66 0.62 0.31
C VAL A 88 9.78 0.34 1.53
N GLU A 89 10.43 0.26 2.69
CA GLU A 89 9.83 0.29 4.01
C GLU A 89 10.15 1.67 4.62
N PRO A 90 9.18 2.63 4.57
CA PRO A 90 9.41 3.97 5.08
C PRO A 90 9.36 3.98 6.61
N GLN A 91 10.29 4.69 7.27
CA GLN A 91 10.30 4.86 8.73
C GLN A 91 9.53 6.11 9.20
N GLY A 92 8.82 6.76 8.28
CA GLY A 92 8.01 7.93 8.55
C GLY A 92 7.50 8.58 7.26
N PRO A 93 6.91 9.77 7.34
CA PRO A 93 6.38 10.50 6.19
C PRO A 93 7.38 10.70 5.07
N ALA A 94 6.95 10.47 3.82
CA ALA A 94 7.79 10.70 2.66
C ALA A 94 7.93 12.19 2.34
N CYS A 95 6.85 12.94 2.52
CA CYS A 95 6.81 14.36 2.21
C CYS A 95 7.42 15.22 3.33
N HIS A 96 8.07 16.34 2.95
CA HIS A 96 8.57 17.34 3.89
C HIS A 96 7.45 18.10 4.62
N THR A 97 6.20 18.04 4.11
CA THR A 97 5.01 18.61 4.76
C THR A 97 4.47 17.74 5.91
N GLY A 98 5.04 16.54 6.11
CA GLY A 98 4.54 15.57 7.08
C GLY A 98 3.53 14.58 6.52
N GLU A 99 3.15 14.71 5.25
CA GLU A 99 2.26 13.78 4.57
C GLU A 99 2.98 12.46 4.21
N ARG A 100 2.26 11.33 4.28
CA ARG A 100 2.82 10.01 3.98
C ARG A 100 3.34 9.91 2.54
N SER A 101 2.67 10.56 1.59
CA SER A 101 3.05 10.62 0.18
C SER A 101 3.25 12.08 -0.25
N CYS A 102 4.06 12.31 -1.28
CA CYS A 102 4.13 13.61 -1.95
C CYS A 102 2.94 13.86 -2.90
N PHE A 103 2.17 12.82 -3.22
CA PHE A 103 1.04 12.87 -4.15
C PHE A 103 -0.29 12.87 -3.38
N PHE A 104 -0.64 14.00 -2.79
CA PHE A 104 -1.87 14.19 -2.02
C PHE A 104 -2.81 15.25 -2.62
N ASP A 105 -2.39 15.94 -3.66
CA ASP A 105 -3.19 16.91 -4.39
C ASP A 105 -3.73 16.27 -5.68
N GLU A 106 -5.05 16.15 -5.79
CA GLU A 106 -5.71 15.68 -7.01
C GLU A 106 -5.93 16.85 -7.96
N VAL A 107 -5.41 16.75 -9.18
CA VAL A 107 -5.64 17.74 -10.23
C VAL A 107 -7.09 17.62 -10.71
N GLN A 108 -7.88 18.67 -10.50
CA GLN A 108 -9.30 18.73 -10.87
C GLN A 108 -9.50 19.37 -12.23
N ASN A 109 -8.66 20.34 -12.57
CA ASN A 109 -8.70 21.06 -13.84
C ASN A 109 -7.30 21.48 -14.27
N PHE A 110 -7.10 21.62 -15.57
CA PHE A 110 -5.86 22.06 -16.18
C PHE A 110 -6.14 23.05 -17.29
N ASP A 111 -5.52 24.21 -17.22
CA ASP A 111 -5.38 25.13 -18.33
C ASP A 111 -3.88 25.34 -18.65
N GLU A 112 -3.56 26.13 -19.71
CA GLU A 112 -2.18 26.26 -20.19
C GLU A 112 -1.21 26.87 -19.15
N GLU A 113 -1.72 27.56 -18.12
CA GLU A 113 -0.92 28.25 -17.11
C GLU A 113 -1.10 27.71 -15.70
N ASN A 114 -2.28 27.13 -15.39
CA ASN A 114 -2.65 26.77 -14.01
C ASN A 114 -3.27 25.38 -13.90
N ILE A 115 -3.16 24.83 -12.69
CA ILE A 115 -3.90 23.63 -12.27
C ILE A 115 -4.79 23.99 -11.07
N GLU A 116 -6.00 23.50 -11.07
CA GLU A 116 -6.84 23.49 -9.88
C GLU A 116 -6.66 22.14 -9.17
N VAL A 117 -6.36 22.17 -7.88
CA VAL A 117 -6.11 20.96 -7.10
C VAL A 117 -7.06 20.85 -5.92
N ARG A 118 -7.48 19.62 -5.63
CA ARG A 118 -8.21 19.26 -4.42
C ARG A 118 -7.30 18.45 -3.51
N LYS A 119 -7.07 18.94 -2.29
CA LYS A 119 -6.34 18.18 -1.27
C LYS A 119 -7.14 16.96 -0.86
N LEU A 120 -6.59 15.77 -1.08
CA LEU A 120 -7.18 14.53 -0.61
C LEU A 120 -6.73 14.30 0.83
N LYS A 121 -7.69 14.17 1.75
CA LYS A 121 -7.40 13.77 3.13
C LYS A 121 -6.93 12.32 3.21
N ASP A 122 -7.40 11.49 2.29
CA ASP A 122 -7.09 10.07 2.21
C ASP A 122 -6.63 9.70 0.80
N SER A 123 -5.76 8.71 0.72
CA SER A 123 -5.26 8.18 -0.55
C SER A 123 -6.40 7.65 -1.41
N PRO A 124 -6.39 7.91 -2.73
CA PRO A 124 -7.31 7.22 -3.61
C PRO A 124 -7.08 5.71 -3.51
N TYR A 125 -8.12 4.95 -3.44
CA TYR A 125 -8.40 3.51 -3.30
C TYR A 125 -7.26 2.47 -3.41
N TYR A 126 -6.07 2.85 -3.87
CA TYR A 126 -4.92 1.96 -3.99
C TYR A 126 -4.27 1.72 -2.62
N GLY A 127 -4.23 0.46 -2.22
CA GLY A 127 -3.58 0.06 -0.96
C GLY A 127 -4.47 0.13 0.28
N VAL A 128 -5.76 0.47 0.18
CA VAL A 128 -6.68 0.57 1.33
C VAL A 128 -6.70 -0.72 2.15
N LEU A 129 -6.76 -1.88 1.50
CA LEU A 129 -6.79 -3.18 2.21
C LEU A 129 -5.47 -3.45 2.92
N SER A 130 -4.33 -3.12 2.31
CA SER A 130 -3.01 -3.28 2.94
C SER A 130 -2.79 -2.27 4.07
N GLU A 131 -3.29 -1.04 3.94
CA GLU A 131 -3.27 -0.05 5.04
C GLU A 131 -4.12 -0.52 6.22
N LEU A 132 -5.29 -1.08 5.92
CA LEU A 132 -6.19 -1.64 6.93
C LEU A 132 -5.56 -2.84 7.63
N GLU A 133 -4.97 -3.76 6.89
CA GLU A 133 -4.24 -4.91 7.44
C GLU A 133 -3.09 -4.46 8.35
N HIS A 134 -2.29 -3.48 7.92
CA HIS A 134 -1.20 -2.92 8.74
C HIS A 134 -1.73 -2.33 10.06
N MET A 135 -2.79 -1.51 9.99
CA MET A 135 -3.43 -0.96 11.17
C MET A 135 -3.98 -2.05 12.12
N LEU A 136 -4.55 -3.12 11.57
CA LEU A 136 -5.06 -4.25 12.36
C LEU A 136 -3.92 -5.01 13.05
N ASN A 137 -2.78 -5.22 12.36
CA ASN A 137 -1.58 -5.83 12.94
C ASN A 137 -1.01 -4.98 14.09
N GLU A 138 -0.93 -3.66 13.94
CA GLU A 138 -0.51 -2.76 15.02
C GLU A 138 -1.43 -2.85 16.24
N ARG A 139 -2.75 -2.89 16.01
CA ARG A 139 -3.74 -3.00 17.09
C ARG A 139 -3.64 -4.34 17.81
N LYS A 140 -3.50 -5.44 17.08
CA LYS A 140 -3.28 -6.77 17.68
C LYS A 140 -1.98 -6.77 18.50
N GLY A 141 -0.91 -6.19 17.99
CA GLY A 141 0.35 -6.05 18.74
C GLY A 141 0.18 -5.33 20.08
N LYS A 142 -0.62 -4.25 20.12
CA LYS A 142 -0.95 -3.52 21.36
C LYS A 142 -1.77 -4.39 22.32
N VAL A 143 -2.79 -5.09 21.83
CA VAL A 143 -3.62 -6.00 22.65
C VAL A 143 -2.74 -7.08 23.30
N LEU A 144 -1.81 -7.69 22.56
CA LEU A 144 -0.87 -8.69 23.07
C LEU A 144 0.08 -8.14 24.16
N GLN A 145 0.34 -6.84 24.15
CA GLN A 145 1.14 -6.13 25.17
C GLN A 145 0.31 -5.66 26.37
N GLY A 146 -1.01 -5.90 26.37
CA GLY A 146 -1.93 -5.42 27.40
C GLY A 146 -2.37 -3.96 27.25
N ASP A 147 -1.96 -3.28 26.18
CA ASP A 147 -2.39 -1.92 25.85
C ASP A 147 -3.65 -1.97 24.97
N ILE A 148 -4.81 -2.07 25.62
CA ILE A 148 -6.10 -2.19 24.92
C ILE A 148 -6.73 -0.81 24.77
N PRO A 149 -6.86 -0.27 23.54
CA PRO A 149 -7.51 1.02 23.32
C PRO A 149 -9.01 0.97 23.67
N GLU A 150 -9.45 1.79 24.62
CA GLU A 150 -10.82 1.78 25.20
C GLU A 150 -11.98 1.87 24.19
N ARG A 151 -11.75 2.40 22.99
CA ARG A 151 -12.79 2.63 21.97
C ARG A 151 -12.48 1.98 20.62
N SER A 152 -11.69 0.92 20.61
CA SER A 152 -11.31 0.25 19.36
C SER A 152 -12.09 -1.05 19.19
N TYR A 153 -13.04 -1.06 18.26
CA TYR A 153 -13.83 -2.24 17.90
C TYR A 153 -12.93 -3.44 17.51
N SER A 154 -11.94 -3.22 16.65
CA SER A 154 -11.02 -4.30 16.25
C SER A 154 -10.16 -4.82 17.40
N ALA A 155 -9.77 -3.95 18.35
CA ALA A 155 -9.05 -4.41 19.54
C ALA A 155 -9.95 -5.31 20.42
N GLN A 156 -11.23 -5.00 20.56
CA GLN A 156 -12.19 -5.85 21.27
C GLN A 156 -12.33 -7.23 20.59
N LEU A 157 -12.41 -7.26 19.25
CA LEU A 157 -12.46 -8.53 18.51
C LEU A 157 -11.21 -9.39 18.76
N PHE A 158 -10.02 -8.80 18.83
CA PHE A 158 -8.80 -9.54 19.16
C PHE A 158 -8.78 -10.04 20.62
N VAL A 159 -9.38 -9.29 21.56
CA VAL A 159 -9.54 -9.74 22.95
C VAL A 159 -10.53 -10.90 23.06
N GLU A 160 -11.64 -10.84 22.35
CA GLU A 160 -12.68 -11.87 22.34
C GLU A 160 -12.27 -13.11 21.51
N GLY A 161 -11.32 -12.96 20.61
CA GLY A 161 -10.64 -14.03 19.89
C GLY A 161 -11.43 -14.66 18.74
N LEU A 162 -10.90 -15.77 18.25
CA LEU A 162 -11.31 -16.41 17.00
C LEU A 162 -12.80 -16.74 16.91
N THR A 163 -13.40 -17.20 18.01
CA THR A 163 -14.83 -17.55 18.04
C THR A 163 -15.70 -16.34 17.70
N LYS A 164 -15.44 -15.21 18.34
CA LYS A 164 -16.19 -13.97 18.09
C LYS A 164 -15.97 -13.44 16.69
N ILE A 165 -14.75 -13.46 16.20
CA ILE A 165 -14.41 -13.01 14.84
C ILE A 165 -15.19 -13.85 13.80
N THR A 166 -15.24 -15.16 13.96
CA THR A 166 -15.97 -16.05 13.02
C THR A 166 -17.49 -15.91 13.13
N GLU A 167 -18.03 -15.63 14.33
CA GLU A 167 -19.44 -15.27 14.51
C GLU A 167 -19.79 -14.00 13.72
N LYS A 168 -18.94 -12.95 13.82
CA LYS A 168 -19.15 -11.70 13.09
C LYS A 168 -19.10 -11.88 11.57
N ILE A 169 -18.15 -12.67 11.05
CA ILE A 169 -18.10 -12.96 9.61
C ILE A 169 -19.42 -13.62 9.15
N ARG A 170 -19.98 -14.51 9.92
CA ARG A 170 -21.25 -15.16 9.60
C ARG A 170 -22.38 -14.13 9.57
N GLU A 171 -22.49 -13.32 10.62
CA GLU A 171 -23.49 -12.26 10.73
C GLU A 171 -23.45 -11.30 9.53
N GLU A 172 -22.30 -10.70 9.24
CA GLU A 172 -22.14 -9.76 8.12
C GLU A 172 -22.37 -10.41 6.75
N THR A 173 -22.03 -11.71 6.61
CA THR A 173 -22.31 -12.46 5.38
C THR A 173 -23.82 -12.68 5.19
N GLU A 174 -24.56 -12.96 6.26
CA GLU A 174 -26.02 -13.09 6.22
C GLU A 174 -26.70 -11.75 5.88
N GLU A 175 -26.20 -10.64 6.44
CA GLU A 175 -26.67 -9.28 6.13
C GLU A 175 -26.39 -8.90 4.68
N LEU A 176 -25.20 -9.20 4.16
CA LEU A 176 -24.85 -9.02 2.75
C LEU A 176 -25.77 -9.82 1.80
N ILE A 177 -26.05 -11.08 2.14
CA ILE A 177 -26.98 -11.93 1.35
C ILE A 177 -28.37 -11.28 1.34
N LYS A 178 -28.89 -10.86 2.49
CA LYS A 178 -30.18 -10.20 2.62
C LYS A 178 -30.23 -8.92 1.78
N ALA A 179 -29.28 -8.01 1.95
CA ALA A 179 -29.18 -6.76 1.20
C ALA A 179 -29.11 -7.02 -0.33
N SER A 180 -28.41 -8.08 -0.75
CA SER A 180 -28.30 -8.46 -2.16
C SER A 180 -29.63 -8.98 -2.75
N LEU A 181 -30.39 -9.76 -1.99
CA LEU A 181 -31.70 -10.27 -2.40
C LEU A 181 -32.74 -9.13 -2.48
N ASP A 182 -32.76 -8.25 -1.49
CA ASP A 182 -33.65 -7.10 -1.42
C ASP A 182 -33.41 -6.16 -2.62
N ARG A 183 -32.15 -5.92 -2.99
CA ARG A 183 -31.77 -5.14 -4.18
C ARG A 183 -32.28 -5.79 -5.48
N ASN A 184 -32.22 -7.10 -5.60
CA ASN A 184 -32.69 -7.83 -6.78
C ASN A 184 -34.22 -7.72 -6.97
N LEU A 185 -34.96 -7.43 -5.89
CA LEU A 185 -36.42 -7.21 -5.89
C LEU A 185 -36.82 -5.76 -6.27
N GLY A 186 -35.86 -4.89 -6.60
CA GLY A 186 -36.10 -3.56 -7.17
C GLY A 186 -36.35 -2.44 -6.16
N ASN A 187 -36.01 -2.63 -4.90
CA ASN A 187 -36.10 -1.59 -3.86
C ASN A 187 -34.97 -0.55 -4.01
N VAL A 188 -35.27 0.68 -4.33
CA VAL A 188 -34.34 1.73 -4.80
C VAL A 188 -33.47 2.35 -3.67
N GLY A 189 -33.50 1.87 -2.43
CA GLY A 189 -32.65 2.36 -1.32
C GLY A 189 -31.31 1.64 -1.13
N GLU A 190 -31.05 0.55 -1.84
CA GLU A 190 -30.21 -0.55 -1.37
C GLU A 190 -28.84 -0.72 -2.02
N LYS A 191 -28.46 0.14 -2.99
CA LYS A 191 -27.08 0.12 -3.49
C LYS A 191 -26.07 0.39 -2.37
N ASN A 192 -26.41 1.31 -1.47
CA ASN A 192 -25.54 1.67 -0.35
C ASN A 192 -25.49 0.59 0.72
N SER A 193 -26.59 -0.17 0.95
CA SER A 193 -26.58 -1.28 1.91
C SER A 193 -25.69 -2.42 1.46
N VAL A 194 -25.76 -2.84 0.19
CA VAL A 194 -24.84 -3.89 -0.34
C VAL A 194 -23.38 -3.47 -0.27
N ILE A 195 -23.06 -2.18 -0.51
CA ILE A 195 -21.69 -1.67 -0.39
C ILE A 195 -21.25 -1.71 1.07
N TRP A 196 -22.14 -1.33 1.98
CA TRP A 196 -21.87 -1.31 3.42
C TRP A 196 -21.57 -2.71 3.93
N GLU A 197 -22.49 -3.66 3.73
CA GLU A 197 -22.32 -5.04 4.19
C GLU A 197 -21.11 -5.73 3.54
N CYS A 198 -20.84 -5.45 2.26
CA CYS A 198 -19.67 -5.95 1.60
C CYS A 198 -18.37 -5.43 2.24
N ALA A 199 -18.34 -4.17 2.65
CA ALA A 199 -17.20 -3.59 3.35
C ALA A 199 -17.00 -4.23 4.73
N ASP A 200 -18.09 -4.50 5.46
CA ASP A 200 -18.04 -5.15 6.78
C ASP A 200 -17.56 -6.60 6.68
N VAL A 201 -18.01 -7.37 5.69
CA VAL A 201 -17.48 -8.71 5.41
C VAL A 201 -15.98 -8.68 5.12
N ILE A 202 -15.51 -7.77 4.25
CA ILE A 202 -14.09 -7.63 3.93
C ILE A 202 -13.29 -7.24 5.16
N PHE A 203 -13.79 -6.32 5.98
CA PHE A 203 -13.14 -5.90 7.21
C PHE A 203 -12.96 -7.08 8.18
N HIS A 204 -14.01 -7.86 8.44
CA HIS A 204 -13.94 -9.00 9.37
C HIS A 204 -13.08 -10.14 8.82
N ILE A 205 -13.02 -10.34 7.49
CA ILE A 205 -12.06 -11.26 6.87
C ILE A 205 -10.62 -10.81 7.15
N LEU A 206 -10.30 -9.52 7.02
CA LEU A 206 -8.96 -9.01 7.34
C LEU A 206 -8.63 -9.19 8.82
N VAL A 207 -9.59 -8.96 9.74
CA VAL A 207 -9.40 -9.23 11.17
C VAL A 207 -9.09 -10.70 11.41
N LEU A 208 -9.80 -11.62 10.74
CA LEU A 208 -9.53 -13.06 10.82
C LEU A 208 -8.13 -13.42 10.33
N LEU A 209 -7.71 -12.91 9.19
CA LEU A 209 -6.38 -13.17 8.63
C LEU A 209 -5.28 -12.72 9.60
N VAL A 210 -5.41 -11.50 10.15
CA VAL A 210 -4.48 -10.97 11.15
C VAL A 210 -4.49 -11.83 12.41
N GLU A 211 -5.67 -12.31 12.86
CA GLU A 211 -5.76 -13.20 14.03
C GLU A 211 -5.02 -14.52 13.81
N LEU A 212 -5.08 -15.07 12.61
CA LEU A 212 -4.41 -16.31 12.24
C LEU A 212 -2.94 -16.13 11.83
N GLY A 213 -2.43 -14.89 11.72
CA GLY A 213 -1.07 -14.59 11.24
C GLY A 213 -0.87 -14.88 9.76
N VAL A 214 -1.95 -14.85 8.97
CA VAL A 214 -1.95 -15.01 7.51
C VAL A 214 -1.96 -13.63 6.87
N SER A 215 -1.08 -13.36 5.90
CA SER A 215 -1.08 -12.08 5.21
C SER A 215 -2.16 -12.02 4.12
N PHE A 216 -2.71 -10.84 3.89
CA PHE A 216 -3.61 -10.63 2.75
C PHE A 216 -2.90 -10.84 1.41
N GLU A 217 -1.59 -10.59 1.36
CA GLU A 217 -0.76 -10.89 0.19
C GLU A 217 -0.78 -12.39 -0.17
N ASP A 218 -0.73 -13.30 0.81
CA ASP A 218 -0.81 -14.74 0.57
C ASP A 218 -2.13 -15.12 -0.10
N VAL A 219 -3.24 -14.49 0.33
CA VAL A 219 -4.57 -14.69 -0.30
C VAL A 219 -4.57 -14.20 -1.75
N LEU A 220 -3.96 -13.03 -2.01
CA LEU A 220 -3.85 -12.50 -3.37
C LEU A 220 -2.98 -13.39 -4.26
N GLN A 221 -1.88 -13.94 -3.75
CA GLN A 221 -1.03 -14.87 -4.48
C GLN A 221 -1.78 -16.15 -4.86
N GLU A 222 -2.60 -16.69 -3.96
CA GLU A 222 -3.45 -17.84 -4.25
C GLU A 222 -4.48 -17.52 -5.34
N LEU A 223 -5.14 -16.38 -5.29
CA LEU A 223 -6.07 -15.94 -6.34
C LEU A 223 -5.37 -15.80 -7.71
N LEU A 224 -4.15 -15.26 -7.73
CA LEU A 224 -3.34 -15.15 -8.94
C LEU A 224 -2.93 -16.52 -9.50
N SER A 225 -2.60 -17.48 -8.63
CA SER A 225 -2.25 -18.85 -9.05
C SER A 225 -3.42 -19.53 -9.74
N ARG A 226 -4.61 -19.48 -9.16
CA ARG A 226 -5.85 -20.04 -9.74
C ARG A 226 -6.22 -19.41 -11.08
N ARG A 227 -5.95 -18.12 -11.26
CA ARG A 227 -6.17 -17.44 -12.54
C ARG A 227 -5.24 -17.99 -13.62
N ARG A 228 -3.96 -18.25 -13.32
CA ARG A 228 -2.98 -18.78 -14.27
C ARG A 228 -3.28 -20.21 -14.69
N GLU A 229 -3.83 -21.03 -13.81
CA GLU A 229 -4.21 -22.41 -14.11
C GLU A 229 -5.41 -22.52 -15.07
N LYS A 230 -6.35 -21.55 -15.01
CA LYS A 230 -7.53 -21.51 -15.91
C LYS A 230 -7.22 -20.97 -17.31
N THR A 231 -6.01 -20.48 -17.56
CA THR A 231 -5.61 -19.89 -18.85
C THR A 231 -4.71 -20.84 -19.65
N LYS A 232 -4.50 -22.05 -19.15
CA LYS A 232 -3.89 -23.19 -19.85
C LYS A 232 -4.96 -24.16 -20.33
#